data_041fc5c2ca76dbf017b8bb4156814327
#
_entry.id   041fc5c2ca76dbf017b8bb4156814327
#
_cell.length_a   1.000
_cell.length_b   1.000
_cell.length_c   1.000
_cell.angle_alpha   90.00
_cell.angle_beta   90.00
_cell.angle_gamma   90.00
#
_symmetry.space_group_name_H-M   'P 1'
#
loop_
_entity.id
_entity.type
_entity.pdbx_description
1 polymer ?
#
loop_
_entity_poly.entity_id
_entity_poly.type
_entity_poly.pdbx_seq_one_letter_code
_entity_poly.pdbx_strand_id
1 'polypeptide(L)'
;GFAANLRKRLFNRIQAFSFANVDKFSTASLVTRLTTDVNMTMNVYRMLIHMCIRSPFMLIAGSIMAFTINKKLAVVFLVAIPIIAFSILFISVKAHPRFEKMMKKFDKMNAAIQENLIGIRIVKAFVRGKYEEEKFNQAAEDVKKAQVHAEKLIILMMPIIQLVMYSTMICVMWLGGRQVAWGQMLSGELISFFTYVTQVLSSLMMLGMVFVSLVMVKASKKRIVEVLDEIPEIENPANPITTVKDGSVQFENVFFSYNKKKDNCVLKDVSVNIKSGQVVGVIGGTGSSKTTFVSLIPRLYDALEGSVKVGGVDIRNYDLQTLRDSVAMVLQKNVLFSGTLRENMQWGNKNATDEEIINALNIAQI
;
A
#
# COMPACT_ATOMS: atom_id res chain seq x y z
N GLY A 1 2.15 17.75 7.01
CA GLY A 1 1.48 18.10 5.79
C GLY A 1 1.07 16.91 4.93
N PHE A 2 1.74 16.66 3.79
CA PHE A 2 1.30 15.72 2.75
C PHE A 2 0.95 14.30 3.26
N ALA A 3 1.88 13.63 3.96
CA ALA A 3 1.65 12.27 4.44
C ALA A 3 0.51 12.19 5.48
N ALA A 4 0.39 13.19 6.35
CA ALA A 4 -0.70 13.25 7.32
C ALA A 4 -2.07 13.37 6.62
N ASN A 5 -2.17 14.26 5.64
CA ASN A 5 -3.40 14.43 4.85
C ASN A 5 -3.73 13.19 4.03
N LEU A 6 -2.74 12.54 3.44
CA LEU A 6 -2.94 11.30 2.67
C LEU A 6 -3.43 10.16 3.57
N ARG A 7 -2.81 9.98 4.75
CA ARG A 7 -3.27 8.99 5.74
C ARG A 7 -4.68 9.28 6.23
N LYS A 8 -4.99 10.54 6.53
CA LYS A 8 -6.34 10.95 6.94
C LYS A 8 -7.37 10.61 5.86
N ARG A 9 -7.09 10.93 4.60
CA ARG A 9 -7.99 10.60 3.48
C ARG A 9 -8.18 9.09 3.31
N LEU A 10 -7.08 8.32 3.33
CA LEU A 10 -7.15 6.86 3.26
C LEU A 10 -7.93 6.27 4.43
N PHE A 11 -7.65 6.72 5.65
CA PHE A 11 -8.33 6.23 6.85
C PHE A 11 -9.83 6.52 6.79
N ASN A 12 -10.21 7.75 6.45
CA ASN A 12 -11.62 8.12 6.29
C ASN A 12 -12.32 7.28 5.20
N ARG A 13 -11.60 6.99 4.10
CA ARG A 13 -12.15 6.14 3.03
C ARG A 13 -12.35 4.70 3.50
N ILE A 14 -11.38 4.15 4.24
CA ILE A 14 -11.47 2.80 4.82
C ILE A 14 -12.60 2.72 5.86
N GLN A 15 -12.81 3.77 6.67
CA GLN A 15 -13.93 3.80 7.62
C GLN A 15 -15.30 3.81 6.94
N ALA A 16 -15.39 4.33 5.72
CA ALA A 16 -16.61 4.30 4.92
C ALA A 16 -16.85 2.96 4.20
N PHE A 17 -15.89 2.03 4.22
CA PHE A 17 -16.00 0.75 3.55
C PHE A 17 -17.06 -0.16 4.20
N SER A 18 -17.80 -0.89 3.37
CA SER A 18 -18.60 -2.03 3.80
C SER A 18 -17.70 -3.24 4.13
N PHE A 19 -18.25 -4.26 4.77
CA PHE A 19 -17.54 -5.51 5.01
C PHE A 19 -17.00 -6.14 3.71
N ALA A 20 -17.79 -6.11 2.64
CA ALA A 20 -17.37 -6.62 1.33
C ALA A 20 -16.14 -5.90 0.77
N ASN A 21 -16.03 -4.57 0.94
CA ASN A 21 -14.83 -3.83 0.54
C ASN A 21 -13.62 -4.24 1.41
N VAL A 22 -13.80 -4.40 2.74
CA VAL A 22 -12.71 -4.83 3.64
C VAL A 22 -12.22 -6.24 3.29
N ASP A 23 -13.13 -7.15 3.01
CA ASP A 23 -12.80 -8.53 2.58
C ASP A 23 -11.98 -8.56 1.28
N LYS A 24 -12.32 -7.67 0.33
CA LYS A 24 -11.58 -7.52 -0.93
C LYS A 24 -10.12 -7.13 -0.74
N PHE A 25 -9.84 -6.22 0.21
CA PHE A 25 -8.47 -5.70 0.41
C PHE A 25 -7.65 -6.46 1.44
N SER A 26 -8.23 -7.20 2.34
CA SER A 26 -7.68 -7.73 3.60
C SER A 26 -7.14 -6.65 4.56
N THR A 27 -7.28 -6.87 5.85
CA THR A 27 -6.84 -5.92 6.90
C THR A 27 -5.33 -5.67 6.85
N ALA A 28 -4.52 -6.71 6.65
CA ALA A 28 -3.07 -6.60 6.57
C ALA A 28 -2.62 -5.72 5.38
N SER A 29 -3.29 -5.87 4.23
CA SER A 29 -3.03 -5.04 3.05
C SER A 29 -3.39 -3.57 3.30
N LEU A 30 -4.51 -3.28 3.95
CA LEU A 30 -4.93 -1.91 4.29
C LEU A 30 -3.94 -1.24 5.25
N VAL A 31 -3.43 -1.96 6.25
CA VAL A 31 -2.39 -1.47 7.17
C VAL A 31 -1.11 -1.13 6.39
N THR A 32 -0.66 -2.00 5.48
CA THR A 32 0.51 -1.75 4.65
C THR A 32 0.35 -0.49 3.79
N ARG A 33 -0.85 -0.28 3.22
CA ARG A 33 -1.17 0.91 2.41
C ARG A 33 -1.13 2.21 3.24
N LEU A 34 -1.65 2.17 4.48
CA LEU A 34 -1.63 3.31 5.41
C LEU A 34 -0.23 3.64 5.96
N THR A 35 0.67 2.66 6.02
CA THR A 35 2.00 2.80 6.63
C THR A 35 3.10 2.87 5.58
N THR A 36 3.48 1.72 5.04
CA THR A 36 4.64 1.58 4.14
C THR A 36 4.44 2.31 2.82
N ASP A 37 3.28 2.15 2.17
CA ASP A 37 3.03 2.77 0.87
C ASP A 37 2.94 4.29 0.96
N VAL A 38 2.31 4.82 2.00
CA VAL A 38 2.28 6.27 2.27
C VAL A 38 3.68 6.81 2.54
N ASN A 39 4.51 6.11 3.35
CA ASN A 39 5.88 6.52 3.62
C ASN A 39 6.73 6.52 2.35
N MET A 40 6.60 5.51 1.51
CA MET A 40 7.32 5.41 0.24
C MET A 40 6.93 6.55 -0.71
N THR A 41 5.63 6.81 -0.82
CA THR A 41 5.10 7.93 -1.62
C THR A 41 5.57 9.29 -1.08
N MET A 42 5.59 9.48 0.24
CA MET A 42 6.10 10.70 0.88
C MET A 42 7.60 10.91 0.60
N ASN A 43 8.41 9.85 0.68
CA ASN A 43 9.84 9.96 0.43
C ASN A 43 10.12 10.38 -1.02
N VAL A 44 9.42 9.78 -1.98
CA VAL A 44 9.55 10.17 -3.39
C VAL A 44 9.01 11.58 -3.63
N TYR A 45 7.90 11.97 -3.02
CA TYR A 45 7.38 13.33 -3.11
C TYR A 45 8.39 14.37 -2.59
N ARG A 46 9.02 14.10 -1.43
CA ARG A 46 10.10 14.95 -0.89
C ARG A 46 11.29 15.04 -1.84
N MET A 47 11.70 13.90 -2.39
CA MET A 47 12.80 13.82 -3.34
C MET A 47 12.48 14.59 -4.64
N LEU A 48 11.24 14.48 -5.15
CA LEU A 48 10.79 15.24 -6.31
C LEU A 48 10.91 16.75 -6.08
N ILE A 49 10.41 17.27 -4.97
CA ILE A 49 10.49 18.69 -4.68
C ILE A 49 11.96 19.16 -4.60
N HIS A 50 12.81 18.42 -3.89
CA HIS A 50 14.19 18.85 -3.69
C HIS A 50 15.06 18.65 -4.93
N MET A 51 14.95 17.50 -5.60
CA MET A 51 15.87 17.13 -6.66
C MET A 51 15.38 17.53 -8.05
N CYS A 52 14.08 17.40 -8.37
CA CYS A 52 13.55 17.79 -9.67
C CYS A 52 13.56 19.29 -9.93
N ILE A 53 13.57 20.11 -8.88
CA ILE A 53 13.71 21.56 -9.02
C ILE A 53 15.20 21.94 -9.04
N ARG A 54 15.96 21.44 -8.07
CA ARG A 54 17.37 21.81 -7.90
C ARG A 54 18.26 21.28 -9.01
N SER A 55 18.11 20.02 -9.44
CA SER A 55 19.04 19.41 -10.37
C SER A 55 18.98 20.02 -11.79
N PRO A 56 17.80 20.23 -12.41
CA PRO A 56 17.76 20.92 -13.72
C PRO A 56 18.29 22.34 -13.64
N PHE A 57 17.96 23.08 -12.55
CA PHE A 57 18.46 24.43 -12.37
C PHE A 57 20.01 24.46 -12.27
N MET A 58 20.59 23.58 -11.45
CA MET A 58 22.04 23.46 -11.31
C MET A 58 22.72 23.00 -12.62
N LEU A 59 22.08 22.10 -13.36
CA LEU A 59 22.58 21.63 -14.66
C LEU A 59 22.59 22.77 -15.68
N ILE A 60 21.49 23.51 -15.80
CA ILE A 60 21.37 24.63 -16.76
C ILE A 60 22.30 25.77 -16.36
N ALA A 61 22.23 26.21 -15.09
CA ALA A 61 23.05 27.33 -14.59
C ALA A 61 24.56 27.00 -14.68
N GLY A 62 24.97 25.80 -14.24
CA GLY A 62 26.36 25.36 -14.34
C GLY A 62 26.85 25.26 -15.80
N SER A 63 26.01 24.77 -16.70
CA SER A 63 26.34 24.73 -18.14
C SER A 63 26.49 26.14 -18.73
N ILE A 64 25.55 27.05 -18.46
CA ILE A 64 25.60 28.43 -18.93
C ILE A 64 26.88 29.10 -18.41
N MET A 65 27.17 29.01 -17.09
CA MET A 65 28.37 29.59 -16.50
C MET A 65 29.65 29.03 -17.08
N ALA A 66 29.71 27.72 -17.33
CA ALA A 66 30.87 27.12 -18.01
C ALA A 66 31.03 27.63 -19.46
N PHE A 67 29.93 27.79 -20.21
CA PHE A 67 29.96 28.37 -21.55
C PHE A 67 30.41 29.85 -21.57
N THR A 68 30.05 30.62 -20.53
CA THR A 68 30.48 32.04 -20.44
C THR A 68 31.98 32.16 -20.15
N ILE A 69 32.55 31.24 -19.35
CA ILE A 69 33.98 31.22 -19.04
C ILE A 69 34.79 30.80 -20.28
N ASN A 70 34.46 29.66 -20.87
CA ASN A 70 35.22 29.15 -22.00
C ASN A 70 34.39 28.23 -22.92
N LYS A 71 33.98 28.74 -24.06
CA LYS A 71 33.16 28.01 -25.06
C LYS A 71 33.84 26.74 -25.58
N LYS A 72 35.17 26.78 -25.77
CA LYS A 72 35.94 25.64 -26.29
C LYS A 72 35.99 24.48 -25.28
N LEU A 73 36.19 24.78 -24.00
CA LEU A 73 36.18 23.77 -22.94
C LEU A 73 34.77 23.24 -22.67
N ALA A 74 33.74 24.07 -22.81
CA ALA A 74 32.36 23.67 -22.58
C ALA A 74 31.85 22.60 -23.56
N VAL A 75 32.47 22.41 -24.69
CA VAL A 75 32.17 21.30 -25.64
C VAL A 75 32.31 19.93 -24.98
N VAL A 76 33.13 19.80 -23.93
CA VAL A 76 33.25 18.57 -23.16
C VAL A 76 31.91 18.12 -22.57
N PHE A 77 31.01 19.03 -22.19
CA PHE A 77 29.66 18.70 -21.69
C PHE A 77 28.79 18.07 -22.79
N LEU A 78 28.94 18.46 -24.07
CA LEU A 78 28.17 17.85 -25.15
C LEU A 78 28.51 16.36 -25.34
N VAL A 79 29.65 15.91 -24.85
CA VAL A 79 30.07 14.51 -24.87
C VAL A 79 29.73 13.81 -23.54
N ALA A 80 30.09 14.44 -22.42
CA ALA A 80 29.92 13.83 -21.09
C ALA A 80 28.45 13.62 -20.69
N ILE A 81 27.57 14.61 -20.92
CA ILE A 81 26.15 14.54 -20.56
C ILE A 81 25.42 13.40 -21.30
N PRO A 82 25.51 13.27 -22.65
CA PRO A 82 24.88 12.15 -23.35
C PRO A 82 25.40 10.78 -22.93
N ILE A 83 26.70 10.64 -22.66
CA ILE A 83 27.28 9.35 -22.23
C ILE A 83 26.69 8.94 -20.87
N ILE A 84 26.63 9.85 -19.89
CA ILE A 84 26.06 9.56 -18.58
C ILE A 84 24.55 9.29 -18.69
N ALA A 85 23.81 10.13 -19.42
CA ALA A 85 22.38 9.97 -19.62
C ALA A 85 22.06 8.61 -20.29
N PHE A 86 22.80 8.25 -21.34
CA PHE A 86 22.66 6.97 -22.01
C PHE A 86 23.00 5.80 -21.07
N SER A 87 24.07 5.90 -20.31
CA SER A 87 24.47 4.86 -19.35
C SER A 87 23.41 4.62 -18.28
N ILE A 88 22.85 5.69 -17.70
CA ILE A 88 21.78 5.60 -16.71
C ILE A 88 20.53 4.95 -17.33
N LEU A 89 20.10 5.40 -18.51
CA LEU A 89 18.93 4.86 -19.19
C LEU A 89 19.12 3.39 -19.57
N PHE A 90 20.26 3.05 -20.17
CA PHE A 90 20.58 1.68 -20.59
C PHE A 90 20.59 0.71 -19.39
N ILE A 91 21.29 1.08 -18.30
CA ILE A 91 21.34 0.25 -17.09
C ILE A 91 19.95 0.12 -16.46
N SER A 92 19.17 1.20 -16.36
CA SER A 92 17.84 1.18 -15.80
C SER A 92 16.88 0.25 -16.56
N VAL A 93 16.87 0.33 -17.89
CA VAL A 93 16.04 -0.54 -18.75
C VAL A 93 16.45 -2.01 -18.63
N LYS A 94 17.73 -2.30 -18.57
CA LYS A 94 18.25 -3.67 -18.44
C LYS A 94 18.10 -4.22 -17.01
N ALA A 95 18.15 -3.39 -15.98
CA ALA A 95 18.02 -3.79 -14.58
C ALA A 95 16.56 -4.12 -14.23
N HIS A 96 15.59 -3.37 -14.72
CA HIS A 96 14.17 -3.55 -14.39
C HIS A 96 13.68 -5.00 -14.47
N PRO A 97 13.81 -5.73 -15.60
CA PRO A 97 13.32 -7.11 -15.72
C PRO A 97 14.05 -8.09 -14.80
N ARG A 98 15.31 -7.79 -14.43
CA ARG A 98 16.07 -8.62 -13.50
C ARG A 98 15.56 -8.45 -12.06
N PHE A 99 15.25 -7.21 -11.66
CA PHE A 99 14.64 -6.93 -10.37
C PHE A 99 13.23 -7.53 -10.27
N GLU A 100 12.45 -7.50 -11.32
CA GLU A 100 11.14 -8.16 -11.34
C GLU A 100 11.26 -9.68 -11.12
N LYS A 101 12.23 -10.34 -11.76
CA LYS A 101 12.51 -11.76 -11.53
C LYS A 101 12.97 -12.04 -10.09
N MET A 102 13.82 -11.17 -9.55
CA MET A 102 14.27 -11.25 -8.14
C MET A 102 13.08 -11.15 -7.19
N MET A 103 12.19 -10.17 -7.39
CA MET A 103 11.00 -10.00 -6.55
C MET A 103 10.09 -11.25 -6.58
N LYS A 104 9.88 -11.86 -7.73
CA LYS A 104 9.10 -13.12 -7.83
C LYS A 104 9.74 -14.27 -7.04
N LYS A 105 11.08 -14.34 -6.96
CA LYS A 105 11.79 -15.33 -6.13
C LYS A 105 11.65 -14.98 -4.64
N PHE A 106 11.72 -13.71 -4.30
CA PHE A 106 11.51 -13.22 -2.94
C PHE A 106 10.10 -13.53 -2.43
N ASP A 107 9.08 -13.33 -3.26
CA ASP A 107 7.69 -13.67 -2.94
C ASP A 107 7.53 -15.17 -2.66
N LYS A 108 8.18 -16.04 -3.46
CA LYS A 108 8.19 -17.50 -3.23
C LYS A 108 8.85 -17.88 -1.91
N MET A 109 9.97 -17.25 -1.57
CA MET A 109 10.64 -17.48 -0.29
C MET A 109 9.75 -17.05 0.88
N ASN A 110 9.11 -15.89 0.80
CA ASN A 110 8.19 -15.42 1.83
C ASN A 110 6.97 -16.34 1.99
N ALA A 111 6.43 -16.85 0.88
CA ALA A 111 5.33 -17.82 0.92
C ALA A 111 5.75 -19.12 1.62
N ALA A 112 6.98 -19.62 1.38
CA ALA A 112 7.50 -20.79 2.07
C ALA A 112 7.69 -20.56 3.58
N ILE A 113 8.18 -19.37 3.98
CA ILE A 113 8.27 -18.99 5.39
C ILE A 113 6.88 -18.95 6.03
N GLN A 114 5.92 -18.32 5.38
CA GLN A 114 4.57 -18.20 5.89
C GLN A 114 3.89 -19.57 6.05
N GLU A 115 4.04 -20.45 5.05
CA GLU A 115 3.55 -21.84 5.10
C GLU A 115 4.14 -22.59 6.30
N ASN A 116 5.47 -22.50 6.49
CA ASN A 116 6.17 -23.13 7.61
C ASN A 116 5.70 -22.61 8.96
N LEU A 117 5.57 -21.28 9.12
CA LEU A 117 5.14 -20.67 10.38
C LEU A 117 3.68 -21.02 10.74
N ILE A 118 2.80 -21.05 9.76
CA ILE A 118 1.40 -21.51 9.95
C ILE A 118 1.37 -22.98 10.33
N GLY A 119 2.16 -23.81 9.63
CA GLY A 119 2.24 -25.25 9.84
C GLY A 119 3.25 -25.70 10.90
N ILE A 120 3.84 -24.81 11.70
CA ILE A 120 4.99 -25.14 12.57
C ILE A 120 4.71 -26.27 13.56
N ARG A 121 3.47 -26.41 14.04
CA ARG A 121 3.07 -27.51 14.90
C ARG A 121 3.14 -28.85 14.19
N ILE A 122 2.74 -28.89 12.92
CA ILE A 122 2.80 -30.09 12.05
C ILE A 122 4.24 -30.45 11.78
N VAL A 123 5.08 -29.47 11.40
CA VAL A 123 6.52 -29.66 11.15
C VAL A 123 7.20 -30.27 12.37
N LYS A 124 6.88 -29.78 13.58
CA LYS A 124 7.42 -30.33 14.83
C LYS A 124 6.85 -31.70 15.16
N ALA A 125 5.57 -31.93 14.99
CA ALA A 125 4.91 -33.21 15.28
C ALA A 125 5.46 -34.35 14.39
N PHE A 126 5.77 -34.05 13.13
CA PHE A 126 6.31 -35.03 12.17
C PHE A 126 7.85 -35.01 12.07
N VAL A 127 8.54 -34.25 12.93
CA VAL A 127 10.02 -34.13 12.97
C VAL A 127 10.61 -33.74 11.61
N ARG A 128 9.90 -32.91 10.84
CA ARG A 128 10.30 -32.48 9.47
C ARG A 128 11.13 -31.18 9.43
N GLY A 129 11.74 -30.78 10.54
CA GLY A 129 12.52 -29.54 10.63
C GLY A 129 13.65 -29.45 9.58
N LYS A 130 14.44 -30.50 9.41
CA LYS A 130 15.54 -30.53 8.43
C LYS A 130 15.04 -30.37 6.98
N TYR A 131 13.92 -31.00 6.64
CA TYR A 131 13.33 -30.89 5.31
C TYR A 131 12.89 -29.44 5.02
N GLU A 132 12.24 -28.78 5.98
CA GLU A 132 11.83 -27.39 5.84
C GLU A 132 13.04 -26.42 5.81
N GLU A 133 14.09 -26.72 6.55
CA GLU A 133 15.36 -25.98 6.50
C GLU A 133 16.01 -26.05 5.12
N GLU A 134 16.06 -27.24 4.52
CA GLU A 134 16.58 -27.44 3.15
C GLU A 134 15.73 -26.71 2.12
N LYS A 135 14.38 -26.79 2.22
CA LYS A 135 13.43 -26.07 1.36
C LYS A 135 13.64 -24.55 1.46
N PHE A 136 13.83 -24.03 2.67
CA PHE A 136 14.12 -22.61 2.90
C PHE A 136 15.48 -22.21 2.32
N ASN A 137 16.54 -22.98 2.60
CA ASN A 137 17.87 -22.70 2.11
C ASN A 137 17.93 -22.68 0.58
N GLN A 138 17.20 -23.57 -0.08
CA GLN A 138 17.10 -23.58 -1.55
C GLN A 138 16.38 -22.32 -2.06
N ALA A 139 15.28 -21.92 -1.42
CA ALA A 139 14.55 -20.70 -1.79
C ALA A 139 15.42 -19.44 -1.54
N ALA A 140 16.16 -19.39 -0.43
CA ALA A 140 17.08 -18.30 -0.10
C ALA A 140 18.25 -18.19 -1.09
N GLU A 141 18.83 -19.34 -1.49
CA GLU A 141 19.91 -19.39 -2.50
C GLU A 141 19.41 -18.93 -3.88
N ASP A 142 18.17 -19.27 -4.24
CA ASP A 142 17.50 -18.79 -5.46
C ASP A 142 17.33 -17.26 -5.45
N VAL A 143 16.91 -16.69 -4.32
CA VAL A 143 16.81 -15.23 -4.14
C VAL A 143 18.18 -14.59 -4.26
N LYS A 144 19.20 -15.12 -3.55
CA LYS A 144 20.58 -14.63 -3.60
C LYS A 144 21.13 -14.61 -5.02
N LYS A 145 20.96 -15.69 -5.79
CA LYS A 145 21.40 -15.75 -7.20
C LYS A 145 20.71 -14.70 -8.06
N ALA A 146 19.40 -14.55 -7.90
CA ALA A 146 18.63 -13.57 -8.64
C ALA A 146 19.01 -12.13 -8.24
N GLN A 147 19.26 -11.86 -6.96
CA GLN A 147 19.68 -10.57 -6.44
C GLN A 147 21.06 -10.19 -6.96
N VAL A 148 22.04 -11.07 -6.84
CA VAL A 148 23.40 -10.85 -7.37
C VAL A 148 23.35 -10.57 -8.88
N HIS A 149 22.50 -11.29 -9.64
CA HIS A 149 22.35 -11.06 -11.07
C HIS A 149 21.72 -9.69 -11.40
N ALA A 150 20.79 -9.22 -10.58
CA ALA A 150 20.16 -7.90 -10.75
C ALA A 150 21.14 -6.77 -10.32
N GLU A 151 21.77 -6.92 -9.17
CA GLU A 151 22.66 -5.90 -8.59
C GLU A 151 23.95 -5.69 -9.37
N LYS A 152 24.51 -6.72 -10.02
CA LYS A 152 25.71 -6.59 -10.87
C LYS A 152 25.61 -5.46 -11.88
N LEU A 153 24.42 -5.20 -12.44
CA LEU A 153 24.22 -4.08 -13.38
C LEU A 153 24.21 -2.72 -12.67
N ILE A 154 23.56 -2.64 -11.51
CA ILE A 154 23.51 -1.37 -10.77
C ILE A 154 24.85 -1.00 -10.19
N ILE A 155 25.62 -1.99 -9.70
CA ILE A 155 26.97 -1.78 -9.17
C ILE A 155 27.89 -1.20 -10.27
N LEU A 156 27.76 -1.63 -11.52
CA LEU A 156 28.52 -1.08 -12.65
C LEU A 156 28.21 0.39 -12.95
N MET A 157 27.06 0.89 -12.54
CA MET A 157 26.66 2.27 -12.81
C MET A 157 27.63 3.28 -12.18
N MET A 158 28.03 3.06 -10.92
CA MET A 158 28.92 3.97 -10.20
C MET A 158 30.32 4.05 -10.84
N PRO A 159 31.02 2.94 -11.13
CA PRO A 159 32.31 2.99 -11.82
C PRO A 159 32.25 3.66 -13.21
N ILE A 160 31.18 3.43 -13.97
CA ILE A 160 31.00 4.07 -15.30
C ILE A 160 30.88 5.58 -15.14
N ILE A 161 30.02 6.03 -14.21
CA ILE A 161 29.82 7.47 -13.96
C ILE A 161 31.13 8.10 -13.47
N GLN A 162 31.86 7.46 -12.54
CA GLN A 162 33.14 7.94 -12.05
C GLN A 162 34.18 8.01 -13.15
N LEU A 163 34.24 7.01 -14.03
CA LEU A 163 35.16 6.98 -15.16
C LEU A 163 34.88 8.17 -16.09
N VAL A 164 33.62 8.43 -16.46
CA VAL A 164 33.26 9.58 -17.29
C VAL A 164 33.60 10.89 -16.57
N MET A 165 33.31 11.00 -15.28
CA MET A 165 33.59 12.19 -14.48
C MET A 165 35.10 12.49 -14.42
N TYR A 166 35.93 11.51 -14.10
CA TYR A 166 37.37 11.70 -14.03
C TYR A 166 37.99 11.91 -15.41
N SER A 167 37.53 11.22 -16.45
CA SER A 167 37.98 11.47 -17.83
C SER A 167 37.66 12.90 -18.26
N THR A 168 36.47 13.38 -17.92
CA THR A 168 36.06 14.78 -18.18
C THR A 168 36.96 15.76 -17.44
N MET A 169 37.26 15.48 -16.16
CA MET A 169 38.18 16.32 -15.37
C MET A 169 39.60 16.36 -15.94
N ILE A 170 40.13 15.19 -16.35
CA ILE A 170 41.46 15.08 -16.99
C ILE A 170 41.49 15.87 -18.30
N CYS A 171 40.46 15.71 -19.16
CA CYS A 171 40.35 16.50 -20.38
C CYS A 171 40.34 18.01 -20.12
N VAL A 172 39.52 18.45 -19.17
CA VAL A 172 39.43 19.87 -18.82
C VAL A 172 40.76 20.38 -18.24
N MET A 173 41.45 19.60 -17.39
CA MET A 173 42.77 19.94 -16.86
C MET A 173 43.79 20.08 -17.96
N TRP A 174 43.84 19.11 -18.89
CA TRP A 174 44.79 19.13 -19.98
C TRP A 174 44.54 20.32 -20.95
N LEU A 175 43.30 20.48 -21.45
CA LEU A 175 42.97 21.51 -22.39
C LEU A 175 42.97 22.91 -21.73
N GLY A 176 42.43 23.03 -20.53
CA GLY A 176 42.40 24.30 -19.78
C GLY A 176 43.79 24.70 -19.29
N GLY A 177 44.58 23.76 -18.78
CA GLY A 177 45.97 24.01 -18.35
C GLY A 177 46.84 24.53 -19.51
N ARG A 178 46.67 24.02 -20.74
CA ARG A 178 47.34 24.55 -21.93
C ARG A 178 46.91 25.98 -22.25
N GLN A 179 45.61 26.31 -22.11
CA GLN A 179 45.11 27.68 -22.32
C GLN A 179 45.62 28.63 -21.26
N VAL A 180 45.77 28.21 -19.99
CA VAL A 180 46.41 29.00 -18.94
C VAL A 180 47.88 29.25 -19.24
N ALA A 181 48.62 28.20 -19.67
CA ALA A 181 50.04 28.34 -20.02
C ALA A 181 50.26 29.28 -21.23
N TRP A 182 49.30 29.36 -22.13
CA TRP A 182 49.34 30.30 -23.30
C TRP A 182 48.75 31.68 -22.99
N GLY A 183 48.36 31.97 -21.73
CA GLY A 183 47.78 33.25 -21.35
C GLY A 183 46.37 33.51 -21.87
N GLN A 184 45.68 32.48 -22.40
CA GLN A 184 44.32 32.57 -22.96
C GLN A 184 43.21 32.40 -21.93
N MET A 185 43.57 32.00 -20.68
CA MET A 185 42.64 31.73 -19.60
C MET A 185 43.34 32.01 -18.25
N LEU A 186 42.62 32.59 -17.30
CA LEU A 186 43.11 32.77 -15.94
C LEU A 186 43.05 31.48 -15.12
N SER A 187 43.99 31.26 -14.20
CA SER A 187 43.97 30.10 -13.31
C SER A 187 42.69 30.01 -12.50
N GLY A 188 42.13 31.16 -12.06
CA GLY A 188 40.87 31.24 -11.33
C GLY A 188 39.65 30.80 -12.18
N GLU A 189 39.68 31.12 -13.46
CA GLU A 189 38.65 30.65 -14.43
C GLU A 189 38.67 29.14 -14.59
N LEU A 190 39.85 28.53 -14.65
CA LEU A 190 40.00 27.07 -14.71
C LEU A 190 39.45 26.39 -13.45
N ILE A 191 39.73 26.91 -12.26
CA ILE A 191 39.21 26.41 -10.99
C ILE A 191 37.68 26.53 -10.95
N SER A 192 37.13 27.67 -11.39
CA SER A 192 35.69 27.88 -11.49
C SER A 192 35.05 26.90 -12.46
N PHE A 193 35.70 26.64 -13.60
CA PHE A 193 35.23 25.68 -14.58
C PHE A 193 35.16 24.26 -14.01
N PHE A 194 36.14 23.80 -13.22
CA PHE A 194 36.10 22.54 -12.50
C PHE A 194 34.90 22.43 -11.56
N THR A 195 34.61 23.50 -10.85
CA THR A 195 33.43 23.55 -9.95
C THR A 195 32.15 23.33 -10.74
N TYR A 196 31.98 24.01 -11.90
CA TYR A 196 30.81 23.82 -12.75
C TYR A 196 30.73 22.44 -13.38
N VAL A 197 31.87 21.84 -13.79
CA VAL A 197 31.91 20.44 -14.28
C VAL A 197 31.37 19.50 -13.20
N THR A 198 31.89 19.59 -12.00
CA THR A 198 31.45 18.74 -10.88
C THR A 198 29.96 18.94 -10.57
N GLN A 199 29.49 20.20 -10.58
CA GLN A 199 28.09 20.54 -10.35
C GLN A 199 27.15 19.97 -11.41
N VAL A 200 27.49 20.11 -12.69
CA VAL A 200 26.70 19.60 -13.83
C VAL A 200 26.60 18.08 -13.78
N LEU A 201 27.74 17.39 -13.61
CA LEU A 201 27.78 15.93 -13.58
C LEU A 201 27.05 15.36 -12.33
N SER A 202 27.21 15.98 -11.17
CA SER A 202 26.48 15.60 -9.94
C SER A 202 24.97 15.82 -10.09
N SER A 203 24.56 16.90 -10.75
CA SER A 203 23.14 17.18 -11.03
C SER A 203 22.51 16.11 -11.91
N LEU A 204 23.25 15.62 -12.91
CA LEU A 204 22.80 14.55 -13.78
C LEU A 204 22.64 13.22 -13.04
N MET A 205 23.55 12.90 -12.12
CA MET A 205 23.42 11.73 -11.23
C MET A 205 22.17 11.82 -10.35
N MET A 206 21.89 13.00 -9.77
CA MET A 206 20.69 13.21 -8.96
C MET A 206 19.40 12.99 -9.78
N LEU A 207 19.35 13.46 -11.03
CA LEU A 207 18.22 13.20 -11.93
C LEU A 207 18.02 11.71 -12.19
N GLY A 208 19.11 10.96 -12.37
CA GLY A 208 19.06 9.50 -12.51
C GLY A 208 18.43 8.81 -11.28
N MET A 209 18.81 9.22 -10.07
CA MET A 209 18.22 8.67 -8.82
C MET A 209 16.73 8.98 -8.71
N VAL A 210 16.29 10.18 -9.11
CA VAL A 210 14.87 10.54 -9.15
C VAL A 210 14.10 9.60 -10.07
N PHE A 211 14.61 9.35 -11.26
CA PHE A 211 13.97 8.46 -12.23
C PHE A 211 13.78 7.04 -11.67
N VAL A 212 14.82 6.46 -11.06
CA VAL A 212 14.73 5.13 -10.41
C VAL A 212 13.67 5.12 -9.32
N SER A 213 13.63 6.16 -8.49
CA SER A 213 12.67 6.26 -7.38
C SER A 213 11.22 6.41 -7.85
N LEU A 214 10.99 7.11 -8.98
CA LEU A 214 9.67 7.20 -9.61
C LEU A 214 9.17 5.83 -10.10
N VAL A 215 10.06 5.02 -10.64
CA VAL A 215 9.70 3.65 -11.05
C VAL A 215 9.32 2.80 -9.84
N MET A 216 10.08 2.89 -8.76
CA MET A 216 9.82 2.12 -7.53
C MET A 216 8.49 2.48 -6.85
N VAL A 217 8.11 3.77 -6.83
CA VAL A 217 6.87 4.20 -6.16
C VAL A 217 5.60 3.86 -6.94
N LYS A 218 5.71 3.51 -8.21
CA LYS A 218 4.55 3.24 -9.09
C LYS A 218 3.61 2.18 -8.50
N ALA A 219 4.14 1.12 -7.91
CA ALA A 219 3.35 0.07 -7.28
C ALA A 219 2.62 0.56 -6.03
N SER A 220 3.31 1.27 -5.13
CA SER A 220 2.71 1.85 -3.92
C SER A 220 1.63 2.89 -4.26
N LYS A 221 1.89 3.76 -5.25
CA LYS A 221 0.89 4.70 -5.76
C LYS A 221 -0.36 3.97 -6.26
N LYS A 222 -0.21 2.90 -7.05
CA LYS A 222 -1.33 2.11 -7.57
C LYS A 222 -2.19 1.58 -6.43
N ARG A 223 -1.59 0.96 -5.41
CA ARG A 223 -2.31 0.43 -4.24
C ARG A 223 -3.03 1.49 -3.42
N ILE A 224 -2.45 2.69 -3.29
CA ILE A 224 -3.09 3.83 -2.63
C ILE A 224 -4.31 4.29 -3.42
N VAL A 225 -4.16 4.46 -4.74
CA VAL A 225 -5.24 4.90 -5.64
C VAL A 225 -6.39 3.91 -5.64
N GLU A 226 -6.11 2.60 -5.66
CA GLU A 226 -7.12 1.55 -5.56
C GLU A 226 -8.04 1.73 -4.32
N VAL A 227 -7.48 2.10 -3.16
CA VAL A 227 -8.29 2.35 -1.96
C VAL A 227 -9.05 3.69 -2.04
N LEU A 228 -8.43 4.73 -2.59
CA LEU A 228 -9.07 6.04 -2.70
C LEU A 228 -10.24 6.05 -3.72
N ASP A 229 -10.10 5.27 -4.79
CA ASP A 229 -11.08 5.18 -5.87
C ASP A 229 -12.16 4.11 -5.60
N GLU A 230 -11.92 3.22 -4.62
CA GLU A 230 -12.89 2.19 -4.25
C GLU A 230 -14.18 2.84 -3.71
N ILE A 231 -15.31 2.47 -4.28
CA ILE A 231 -16.61 2.96 -3.86
C ILE A 231 -17.18 2.02 -2.78
N PRO A 232 -17.66 2.53 -1.64
CA PRO A 232 -18.37 1.71 -0.67
C PRO A 232 -19.56 1.01 -1.35
N GLU A 233 -19.70 -0.30 -1.13
CA GLU A 233 -20.81 -1.05 -1.74
C GLU A 233 -22.16 -0.73 -1.12
N ILE A 234 -22.13 -0.31 0.15
CA ILE A 234 -23.33 -0.01 0.94
C ILE A 234 -23.29 1.46 1.29
N GLU A 235 -24.26 2.19 0.81
CA GLU A 235 -24.47 3.62 1.09
C GLU A 235 -25.91 3.86 1.54
N ASN A 236 -26.13 4.98 2.21
CA ASN A 236 -27.47 5.44 2.58
C ASN A 236 -28.26 5.80 1.32
N PRO A 237 -29.56 5.49 1.28
CA PRO A 237 -30.43 5.98 0.21
C PRO A 237 -30.60 7.50 0.30
N ALA A 238 -31.10 8.13 -0.77
CA ALA A 238 -31.31 9.58 -0.83
C ALA A 238 -32.24 10.10 0.26
N ASN A 239 -33.26 9.32 0.64
CA ASN A 239 -34.21 9.64 1.69
C ASN A 239 -34.29 8.48 2.69
N PRO A 240 -33.33 8.39 3.61
CA PRO A 240 -33.26 7.26 4.55
C PRO A 240 -34.33 7.35 5.63
N ILE A 241 -34.89 6.21 6.00
CA ILE A 241 -35.80 6.09 7.15
C ILE A 241 -34.93 6.06 8.43
N THR A 242 -35.25 6.95 9.38
CA THR A 242 -34.48 7.16 10.59
C THR A 242 -35.15 6.59 11.87
N THR A 243 -36.16 5.74 11.71
CA THR A 243 -36.84 5.10 12.85
C THR A 243 -37.19 3.66 12.52
N VAL A 244 -36.84 2.74 13.40
CA VAL A 244 -37.25 1.32 13.35
C VAL A 244 -38.51 1.15 14.20
N LYS A 245 -39.58 0.61 13.61
CA LYS A 245 -40.87 0.51 14.29
C LYS A 245 -40.90 -0.56 15.38
N ASP A 246 -40.39 -1.73 15.07
CA ASP A 246 -40.38 -2.88 15.97
C ASP A 246 -39.24 -3.85 15.63
N GLY A 247 -39.07 -4.91 16.42
CA GLY A 247 -38.04 -5.92 16.26
C GLY A 247 -38.42 -7.08 15.33
N SER A 248 -39.42 -6.94 14.46
CA SER A 248 -39.75 -7.99 13.49
C SER A 248 -38.72 -8.08 12.39
N VAL A 249 -38.40 -9.31 11.94
CA VAL A 249 -37.44 -9.56 10.87
C VAL A 249 -38.05 -10.48 9.83
N GLN A 250 -37.98 -10.10 8.56
CA GLN A 250 -38.53 -10.88 7.48
C GLN A 250 -37.51 -11.04 6.34
N PHE A 251 -37.34 -12.25 5.89
CA PHE A 251 -36.59 -12.60 4.69
C PHE A 251 -37.58 -13.06 3.61
N GLU A 252 -37.48 -12.56 2.41
CA GLU A 252 -38.32 -12.89 1.27
C GLU A 252 -37.46 -13.31 0.10
N ASN A 253 -37.45 -14.61 -0.23
CA ASN A 253 -36.74 -15.22 -1.35
C ASN A 253 -35.26 -14.73 -1.45
N VAL A 254 -34.56 -14.73 -0.32
CA VAL A 254 -33.22 -14.18 -0.23
C VAL A 254 -32.16 -15.13 -0.76
N PHE A 255 -31.40 -14.65 -1.76
CA PHE A 255 -30.18 -15.26 -2.24
C PHE A 255 -28.98 -14.40 -1.85
N PHE A 256 -27.90 -15.03 -1.41
CA PHE A 256 -26.69 -14.32 -1.07
C PHE A 256 -25.43 -15.06 -1.50
N SER A 257 -24.45 -14.29 -2.02
CA SER A 257 -23.12 -14.78 -2.39
C SER A 257 -22.06 -13.70 -2.12
N TYR A 258 -20.96 -14.05 -1.45
CA TYR A 258 -19.84 -13.13 -1.19
C TYR A 258 -19.16 -12.60 -2.45
N ASN A 259 -19.15 -13.39 -3.52
CA ASN A 259 -18.53 -13.03 -4.79
C ASN A 259 -19.53 -12.50 -5.85
N LYS A 260 -20.77 -12.27 -5.45
CA LYS A 260 -21.88 -11.77 -6.29
C LYS A 260 -22.21 -12.65 -7.52
N LYS A 261 -21.79 -13.91 -7.50
CA LYS A 261 -22.10 -14.86 -8.56
C LYS A 261 -23.23 -15.77 -8.12
N LYS A 262 -24.27 -15.92 -8.97
CA LYS A 262 -25.44 -16.78 -8.70
C LYS A 262 -25.07 -18.24 -8.49
N ASP A 263 -24.06 -18.75 -9.19
CA ASP A 263 -23.61 -20.13 -9.10
C ASP A 263 -23.02 -20.48 -7.73
N ASN A 264 -22.57 -19.49 -6.96
CA ASN A 264 -21.89 -19.67 -5.67
C ASN A 264 -22.70 -19.09 -4.49
N CYS A 265 -24.03 -19.13 -4.57
CA CYS A 265 -24.88 -18.68 -3.46
C CYS A 265 -24.71 -19.56 -2.24
N VAL A 266 -24.42 -18.93 -1.10
CA VAL A 266 -24.32 -19.56 0.23
C VAL A 266 -25.65 -19.54 0.99
N LEU A 267 -26.56 -18.61 0.63
CA LEU A 267 -27.98 -18.64 0.98
C LEU A 267 -28.77 -18.73 -0.33
N LYS A 268 -29.76 -19.65 -0.37
CA LYS A 268 -30.57 -19.93 -1.55
C LYS A 268 -32.04 -19.97 -1.15
N ASP A 269 -32.82 -19.05 -1.69
CA ASP A 269 -34.27 -18.96 -1.52
C ASP A 269 -34.73 -19.01 -0.06
N VAL A 270 -34.07 -18.19 0.79
CA VAL A 270 -34.40 -18.15 2.22
C VAL A 270 -35.59 -17.23 2.44
N SER A 271 -36.67 -17.79 2.97
CA SER A 271 -37.88 -17.07 3.35
C SER A 271 -38.25 -17.40 4.79
N VAL A 272 -38.21 -16.39 5.65
CA VAL A 272 -38.49 -16.53 7.11
C VAL A 272 -39.21 -15.28 7.60
N ASN A 273 -40.18 -15.47 8.48
CA ASN A 273 -40.89 -14.36 9.14
C ASN A 273 -40.80 -14.51 10.65
N ILE A 274 -40.09 -13.58 11.31
CA ILE A 274 -39.83 -13.55 12.74
C ILE A 274 -40.60 -12.37 13.31
N LYS A 275 -41.51 -12.60 14.27
CA LYS A 275 -42.30 -11.54 14.92
C LYS A 275 -41.46 -10.85 16.00
N SER A 276 -41.79 -9.59 16.29
CA SER A 276 -41.20 -8.84 17.39
C SER A 276 -41.37 -9.60 18.71
N GLY A 277 -40.29 -9.66 19.53
CA GLY A 277 -40.28 -10.39 20.80
C GLY A 277 -40.09 -11.91 20.70
N GLN A 278 -40.01 -12.46 19.49
CA GLN A 278 -39.83 -13.91 19.30
C GLN A 278 -38.35 -14.28 19.41
N VAL A 279 -38.10 -15.40 20.12
CA VAL A 279 -36.75 -16.04 20.19
C VAL A 279 -36.69 -17.14 19.13
N VAL A 280 -35.69 -17.08 18.27
CA VAL A 280 -35.50 -18.01 17.15
C VAL A 280 -34.14 -18.69 17.26
N GLY A 281 -34.14 -20.02 17.24
CA GLY A 281 -32.91 -20.84 17.18
C GLY A 281 -32.55 -21.17 15.73
N VAL A 282 -31.32 -20.87 15.31
CA VAL A 282 -30.77 -21.24 13.98
C VAL A 282 -29.75 -22.35 14.16
N ILE A 283 -30.09 -23.56 13.74
CA ILE A 283 -29.27 -24.77 13.94
C ILE A 283 -28.70 -25.23 12.59
N GLY A 284 -27.49 -25.75 12.61
CA GLY A 284 -26.83 -26.29 11.43
C GLY A 284 -25.34 -26.59 11.68
N GLY A 285 -24.73 -27.38 10.82
CA GLY A 285 -23.30 -27.71 10.88
C GLY A 285 -22.37 -26.54 10.63
N THR A 286 -21.08 -26.72 10.80
CA THR A 286 -20.06 -25.74 10.44
C THR A 286 -20.11 -25.48 8.93
N GLY A 287 -20.08 -24.22 8.51
CA GLY A 287 -20.17 -23.82 7.09
C GLY A 287 -21.61 -23.70 6.55
N SER A 288 -22.67 -23.94 7.35
CA SER A 288 -24.07 -23.81 6.90
C SER A 288 -24.60 -22.38 6.82
N SER A 289 -23.72 -21.39 6.72
CA SER A 289 -24.04 -19.96 6.49
C SER A 289 -24.91 -19.27 7.57
N LYS A 290 -24.92 -19.81 8.81
CA LYS A 290 -25.65 -19.18 9.93
C LYS A 290 -25.22 -17.73 10.20
N THR A 291 -23.91 -17.52 10.28
CA THR A 291 -23.33 -16.18 10.49
C THR A 291 -23.69 -15.24 9.33
N THR A 292 -23.68 -15.74 8.11
CA THR A 292 -24.09 -14.98 6.92
C THR A 292 -25.55 -14.53 7.02
N PHE A 293 -26.44 -15.45 7.43
CA PHE A 293 -27.86 -15.15 7.61
C PHE A 293 -28.07 -13.98 8.60
N VAL A 294 -27.46 -14.05 9.79
CA VAL A 294 -27.61 -12.97 10.78
C VAL A 294 -26.89 -11.69 10.37
N SER A 295 -25.82 -11.76 9.59
CA SER A 295 -25.08 -10.58 9.12
C SER A 295 -25.86 -9.73 8.09
N LEU A 296 -26.88 -10.28 7.47
CA LEU A 296 -27.76 -9.54 6.55
C LEU A 296 -28.72 -8.61 7.32
N ILE A 297 -29.10 -8.94 8.57
CA ILE A 297 -30.09 -8.16 9.35
C ILE A 297 -29.58 -6.72 9.61
N PRO A 298 -28.35 -6.49 10.16
CA PRO A 298 -27.80 -5.15 10.33
C PRO A 298 -27.23 -4.56 9.02
N ARG A 299 -27.53 -5.16 7.87
CA ARG A 299 -27.01 -4.76 6.57
C ARG A 299 -25.49 -4.63 6.54
N LEU A 300 -24.77 -5.68 7.03
CA LEU A 300 -23.31 -5.77 6.86
C LEU A 300 -22.94 -6.15 5.42
N TYR A 301 -23.86 -6.84 4.74
CA TYR A 301 -23.86 -7.18 3.31
C TYR A 301 -25.26 -6.97 2.76
N ASP A 302 -25.37 -6.73 1.46
CA ASP A 302 -26.66 -6.68 0.74
C ASP A 302 -26.95 -8.05 0.08
N ALA A 303 -28.22 -8.46 0.10
CA ALA A 303 -28.68 -9.64 -0.59
C ALA A 303 -28.50 -9.50 -2.12
N LEU A 304 -28.15 -10.62 -2.78
CA LEU A 304 -28.05 -10.67 -4.23
C LEU A 304 -29.42 -10.57 -4.90
N GLU A 305 -30.40 -11.31 -4.36
CA GLU A 305 -31.81 -11.27 -4.76
C GLU A 305 -32.69 -11.41 -3.53
N GLY A 306 -33.93 -10.97 -3.64
CA GLY A 306 -34.89 -10.94 -2.55
C GLY A 306 -34.80 -9.69 -1.68
N SER A 307 -35.47 -9.71 -0.56
CA SER A 307 -35.51 -8.60 0.41
C SER A 307 -35.36 -9.08 1.84
N VAL A 308 -34.62 -8.29 2.64
CA VAL A 308 -34.58 -8.42 4.10
C VAL A 308 -35.25 -7.21 4.70
N LYS A 309 -36.21 -7.44 5.58
CA LYS A 309 -36.98 -6.36 6.22
C LYS A 309 -36.82 -6.39 7.74
N VAL A 310 -36.73 -5.23 8.37
CA VAL A 310 -36.74 -5.03 9.82
C VAL A 310 -37.84 -4.04 10.12
N GLY A 311 -38.72 -4.34 11.10
CA GLY A 311 -39.89 -3.50 11.42
C GLY A 311 -40.81 -3.28 10.21
N GLY A 312 -40.87 -4.26 9.29
CA GLY A 312 -41.69 -4.23 8.09
C GLY A 312 -41.12 -3.40 6.92
N VAL A 313 -39.92 -2.81 7.07
CA VAL A 313 -39.28 -1.97 6.04
C VAL A 313 -37.99 -2.66 5.55
N ASP A 314 -37.77 -2.61 4.23
CA ASP A 314 -36.52 -3.15 3.64
C ASP A 314 -35.27 -2.43 4.20
N ILE A 315 -34.28 -3.20 4.62
CA ILE A 315 -33.03 -2.69 5.23
C ILE A 315 -32.31 -1.68 4.35
N ARG A 316 -32.49 -1.73 3.04
CA ARG A 316 -31.89 -0.82 2.07
C ARG A 316 -32.44 0.60 2.15
N ASN A 317 -33.62 0.77 2.73
CA ASN A 317 -34.30 2.06 2.86
C ASN A 317 -34.00 2.78 4.16
N TYR A 318 -33.33 2.12 5.10
CA TYR A 318 -32.94 2.73 6.39
C TYR A 318 -31.65 3.55 6.26
N ASP A 319 -31.54 4.55 7.15
CA ASP A 319 -30.25 5.08 7.53
C ASP A 319 -29.42 3.97 8.21
N LEU A 320 -28.20 3.76 7.73
CA LEU A 320 -27.32 2.66 8.20
C LEU A 320 -27.03 2.76 9.70
N GLN A 321 -26.84 3.97 10.21
CA GLN A 321 -26.57 4.16 11.63
C GLN A 321 -27.79 3.79 12.45
N THR A 322 -28.97 4.30 12.08
CA THR A 322 -30.24 3.98 12.76
C THR A 322 -30.54 2.49 12.78
N LEU A 323 -30.35 1.79 11.65
CA LEU A 323 -30.53 0.34 11.59
C LEU A 323 -29.58 -0.39 12.51
N ARG A 324 -28.30 -0.04 12.50
CA ARG A 324 -27.26 -0.69 13.31
C ARG A 324 -27.34 -0.37 14.79
N ASP A 325 -27.81 0.82 15.14
CA ASP A 325 -28.10 1.18 16.55
C ASP A 325 -29.29 0.41 17.09
N SER A 326 -30.20 -0.05 16.22
CA SER A 326 -31.38 -0.84 16.59
C SER A 326 -31.13 -2.36 16.60
N VAL A 327 -30.02 -2.84 16.03
CA VAL A 327 -29.69 -4.27 15.89
C VAL A 327 -28.36 -4.58 16.55
N ALA A 328 -28.41 -5.08 17.79
CA ALA A 328 -27.20 -5.54 18.49
C ALA A 328 -26.75 -6.89 17.90
N MET A 329 -25.45 -7.04 17.62
CA MET A 329 -24.85 -8.27 17.11
C MET A 329 -23.70 -8.74 17.99
N VAL A 330 -23.75 -9.97 18.49
CA VAL A 330 -22.64 -10.62 19.17
C VAL A 330 -21.88 -11.48 18.17
N LEU A 331 -20.63 -11.12 17.92
CA LEU A 331 -19.77 -11.82 16.97
C LEU A 331 -19.20 -13.11 17.59
N GLN A 332 -18.91 -14.10 16.75
CA GLN A 332 -18.25 -15.34 17.18
C GLN A 332 -16.85 -15.08 17.73
N LYS A 333 -16.16 -14.07 17.24
CA LYS A 333 -14.81 -13.67 17.63
C LYS A 333 -14.81 -12.22 18.04
N ASN A 334 -14.88 -11.99 19.35
CA ASN A 334 -14.82 -10.65 19.90
C ASN A 334 -13.36 -10.25 20.12
N VAL A 335 -13.01 -9.01 19.76
CA VAL A 335 -11.69 -8.43 19.96
C VAL A 335 -11.84 -7.20 20.84
N LEU A 336 -11.08 -7.15 21.93
CA LEU A 336 -11.00 -5.95 22.76
C LEU A 336 -9.99 -4.96 22.16
N PHE A 337 -10.37 -3.69 22.17
CA PHE A 337 -9.46 -2.62 21.79
C PHE A 337 -8.53 -2.26 22.96
N SER A 338 -7.35 -1.73 22.63
CA SER A 338 -6.41 -1.22 23.62
C SER A 338 -7.07 -0.11 24.42
N GLY A 339 -7.10 -0.25 25.74
CA GLY A 339 -7.77 0.66 26.66
C GLY A 339 -8.26 -0.06 27.90
N THR A 340 -9.07 0.62 28.68
CA THR A 340 -9.70 0.05 29.88
C THR A 340 -10.91 -0.82 29.51
N LEU A 341 -11.30 -1.70 30.43
CA LEU A 341 -12.54 -2.49 30.30
C LEU A 341 -13.75 -1.56 30.12
N ARG A 342 -13.80 -0.47 30.91
CA ARG A 342 -14.84 0.56 30.79
C ARG A 342 -14.93 1.12 29.36
N GLU A 343 -13.82 1.57 28.78
CA GLU A 343 -13.81 2.10 27.43
C GLU A 343 -14.31 1.09 26.40
N ASN A 344 -13.96 -0.18 26.55
CA ASN A 344 -14.45 -1.25 25.68
C ASN A 344 -15.97 -1.48 25.86
N MET A 345 -16.49 -1.46 27.09
CA MET A 345 -17.92 -1.62 27.36
C MET A 345 -18.74 -0.41 26.86
N GLN A 346 -18.17 0.79 26.91
CA GLN A 346 -18.80 2.02 26.43
C GLN A 346 -18.95 2.08 24.90
N TRP A 347 -18.43 1.11 24.16
CA TRP A 347 -18.76 0.98 22.72
C TRP A 347 -20.26 0.68 22.50
N GLY A 348 -20.91 -0.03 23.41
CA GLY A 348 -22.36 -0.28 23.36
C GLY A 348 -23.19 0.92 23.79
N ASN A 349 -22.75 1.64 24.82
CA ASN A 349 -23.40 2.88 25.31
C ASN A 349 -22.32 3.82 25.88
N LYS A 350 -22.07 4.94 25.20
CA LYS A 350 -21.05 5.93 25.62
C LYS A 350 -21.28 6.53 27.00
N ASN A 351 -22.52 6.56 27.44
CA ASN A 351 -22.96 7.15 28.74
C ASN A 351 -23.20 6.11 29.80
N ALA A 352 -22.81 4.84 29.57
CA ALA A 352 -23.01 3.76 30.54
C ALA A 352 -22.31 4.09 31.86
N THR A 353 -23.07 3.97 32.96
CA THR A 353 -22.56 4.09 34.33
C THR A 353 -21.80 2.84 34.75
N ASP A 354 -21.00 2.93 35.81
CA ASP A 354 -20.27 1.78 36.34
C ASP A 354 -21.20 0.67 36.80
N GLU A 355 -22.35 1.01 37.38
CA GLU A 355 -23.36 0.06 37.79
C GLU A 355 -23.96 -0.70 36.62
N GLU A 356 -24.25 -0.01 35.51
CA GLU A 356 -24.75 -0.64 34.28
C GLU A 356 -23.69 -1.57 33.68
N ILE A 357 -22.42 -1.15 33.66
CA ILE A 357 -21.30 -1.95 33.15
C ILE A 357 -21.13 -3.22 34.01
N ILE A 358 -21.11 -3.08 35.34
CA ILE A 358 -20.98 -4.23 36.28
C ILE A 358 -22.18 -5.18 36.15
N ASN A 359 -23.39 -4.64 36.00
CA ASN A 359 -24.58 -5.46 35.80
C ASN A 359 -24.50 -6.24 34.46
N ALA A 360 -24.06 -5.59 33.38
CA ALA A 360 -23.87 -6.25 32.08
C ALA A 360 -22.81 -7.38 32.15
N LEU A 361 -21.71 -7.17 32.87
CA LEU A 361 -20.68 -8.19 33.10
C LEU A 361 -21.22 -9.36 33.92
N ASN A 362 -21.98 -9.10 34.99
CA ASN A 362 -22.62 -10.13 35.79
C ASN A 362 -23.61 -10.96 34.97
N ILE A 363 -24.42 -10.34 34.10
CA ILE A 363 -25.33 -11.06 33.18
C ILE A 363 -24.53 -11.95 32.22
N ALA A 364 -23.40 -11.46 31.73
CA ALA A 364 -22.51 -12.23 30.88
C ALA A 364 -21.67 -13.28 31.61
N GLN A 365 -21.75 -13.36 32.93
CA GLN A 365 -20.99 -14.27 33.84
C GLN A 365 -19.45 -14.10 33.68
N ILE A 366 -19.00 -12.87 33.56
CA ILE A 366 -17.58 -12.49 33.47
C ILE A 366 -17.15 -11.73 34.72
#